data_2066450cb557fc65b0c3e5f0773166a7
#
_entry.id   2066450cb557fc65b0c3e5f0773166a7
#
_cell.length_a   1.000
_cell.length_b   1.000
_cell.length_c   1.000
_cell.angle_alpha   90.00
_cell.angle_beta   90.00
_cell.angle_gamma   90.00
#
_symmetry.space_group_name_H-M   'P 1'
#
loop_
_entity.id
_entity.type
_entity.pdbx_description
1 polymer ?
#
loop_
_entity_poly.entity_id
_entity_poly.type
_entity_poly.pdbx_seq_one_letter_code
_entity_poly.pdbx_strand_id
1 'polypeptide(L)'
;MSRTLGRIILILGAASLLTSSTIVSQQGSAKSESPDVLSTSDISYPPNTTVTGLVTLLLSLADTGRVQNVQVVHDTPPLTSAAQSSLQTWTFKAALANGKPVGLQLPVNVVFNPYNPGGTEITGLAITPASSATGSSSFVPAQITAASYALYPADSLAIGTVVLSVTISKTGQVQKVRVARDVAALSPAALAVVKSWKYAPATLKGQPISSRLIVAFVFQRNLS
;
A
#
# COMPACT_ATOMS: atom_id res chain seq x y z
N MET A 1 87.97 23.18 -38.55
CA MET A 1 88.62 23.23 -37.27
C MET A 1 87.75 24.02 -36.30
N SER A 2 87.22 23.48 -35.31
CA SER A 2 86.94 23.96 -34.00
C SER A 2 85.73 23.18 -33.38
N ARG A 3 86.01 22.48 -32.38
CA ARG A 3 85.07 21.68 -31.58
C ARG A 3 84.32 22.61 -30.61
N THR A 4 83.02 22.45 -30.51
CA THR A 4 82.30 23.05 -29.40
C THR A 4 81.45 21.97 -28.73
N LEU A 5 81.69 21.69 -27.47
CA LEU A 5 80.99 20.76 -26.59
C LEU A 5 79.59 21.32 -26.31
N GLY A 6 78.59 20.55 -26.62
CA GLY A 6 77.24 20.82 -26.14
C GLY A 6 77.01 20.27 -24.76
N ARG A 7 76.57 21.10 -23.80
CA ARG A 7 76.17 20.76 -22.46
C ARG A 7 74.83 20.11 -22.49
N ILE A 8 74.72 18.91 -21.98
CA ILE A 8 73.44 18.20 -21.69
C ILE A 8 72.87 18.80 -20.41
N ILE A 9 71.69 19.46 -20.52
CA ILE A 9 70.90 19.90 -19.37
C ILE A 9 69.88 18.81 -19.10
N LEU A 10 70.06 18.12 -17.93
CA LEU A 10 69.12 17.14 -17.42
C LEU A 10 67.98 17.91 -16.74
N ILE A 11 66.81 17.96 -17.38
CA ILE A 11 65.60 18.51 -16.75
C ILE A 11 64.92 17.36 -16.00
N LEU A 12 65.00 17.38 -14.66
CA LEU A 12 64.14 16.55 -13.82
C LEU A 12 62.71 17.07 -13.94
N GLY A 13 61.89 16.33 -14.62
CA GLY A 13 60.43 16.53 -14.60
C GLY A 13 59.82 15.99 -13.30
N ALA A 14 59.36 16.88 -12.43
CA ALA A 14 58.57 16.51 -11.28
C ALA A 14 57.18 16.07 -11.77
N ALA A 15 56.89 14.78 -11.72
CA ALA A 15 55.57 14.24 -11.95
C ALA A 15 54.66 14.56 -10.75
N SER A 16 53.85 15.60 -10.89
CA SER A 16 52.76 15.88 -9.94
C SER A 16 51.67 14.81 -10.07
N LEU A 17 51.64 13.89 -9.15
CA LEU A 17 50.50 12.95 -8.96
C LEU A 17 49.30 13.75 -8.49
N LEU A 18 48.42 14.13 -9.42
CA LEU A 18 47.09 14.60 -9.11
C LEU A 18 46.25 13.41 -8.60
N THR A 19 46.20 13.24 -7.30
CA THR A 19 45.24 12.33 -6.66
C THR A 19 43.84 12.94 -6.84
N SER A 20 43.12 12.49 -7.84
CA SER A 20 41.69 12.77 -7.99
C SER A 20 40.96 12.12 -6.84
N SER A 21 40.70 12.88 -5.78
CA SER A 21 39.79 12.48 -4.73
C SER A 21 38.37 12.40 -5.33
N THR A 22 37.94 11.19 -5.67
CA THR A 22 36.56 10.91 -6.02
C THR A 22 35.73 11.13 -4.78
N ILE A 23 35.08 12.28 -4.65
CA ILE A 23 34.07 12.53 -3.67
C ILE A 23 32.90 11.65 -4.07
N VAL A 24 32.83 10.45 -3.52
CA VAL A 24 31.61 9.64 -3.53
C VAL A 24 30.60 10.39 -2.67
N SER A 25 29.80 11.21 -3.32
CA SER A 25 28.61 11.77 -2.69
C SER A 25 27.73 10.59 -2.31
N GLN A 26 27.76 10.17 -1.05
CA GLN A 26 26.72 9.35 -0.47
C GLN A 26 25.44 10.20 -0.50
N GLN A 27 24.73 10.14 -1.61
CA GLN A 27 23.32 10.50 -1.62
C GLN A 27 22.63 9.51 -0.69
N GLY A 28 22.52 9.88 0.56
CA GLY A 28 21.70 9.19 1.52
C GLY A 28 20.33 9.02 0.88
N SER A 29 19.98 7.78 0.58
CA SER A 29 18.64 7.45 0.06
C SER A 29 17.62 8.06 0.97
N ALA A 30 17.00 9.15 0.52
CA ALA A 30 16.00 9.87 1.27
C ALA A 30 14.92 8.85 1.68
N LYS A 31 14.85 8.58 2.99
CA LYS A 31 14.05 7.50 3.54
C LYS A 31 12.57 7.85 3.41
N SER A 32 11.90 7.25 2.43
CA SER A 32 10.46 7.33 2.28
C SER A 32 9.83 6.09 2.93
N GLU A 33 8.91 6.31 3.85
CA GLU A 33 8.18 5.23 4.53
C GLU A 33 6.68 5.37 4.23
N SER A 34 6.08 4.28 3.75
CA SER A 34 4.61 4.22 3.62
C SER A 34 3.97 4.10 5.01
N PRO A 35 2.74 4.61 5.19
CA PRO A 35 2.03 4.50 6.45
C PRO A 35 1.82 3.02 6.82
N ASP A 36 1.86 2.71 8.09
CA ASP A 36 1.53 1.38 8.62
C ASP A 36 0.37 1.49 9.60
N VAL A 37 -0.41 0.41 9.72
CA VAL A 37 -1.54 0.38 10.65
C VAL A 37 -1.01 0.27 12.08
N LEU A 38 -1.44 1.16 12.97
CA LEU A 38 -1.12 1.14 14.40
C LEU A 38 -2.27 0.57 15.22
N SER A 39 -3.49 0.99 14.94
CA SER A 39 -4.67 0.54 15.66
C SER A 39 -5.87 0.43 14.72
N THR A 40 -6.68 -0.60 14.92
CA THR A 40 -7.91 -0.84 14.19
C THR A 40 -9.01 -1.24 15.15
N SER A 41 -10.25 -0.88 14.82
CA SER A 41 -11.45 -1.45 15.43
C SER A 41 -11.99 -2.59 14.56
N ASP A 42 -12.87 -3.42 15.12
CA ASP A 42 -13.68 -4.34 14.31
C ASP A 42 -14.64 -3.55 13.43
N ILE A 43 -14.84 -4.04 12.22
CA ILE A 43 -15.88 -3.54 11.33
C ILE A 43 -17.12 -4.40 11.58
N SER A 44 -18.16 -3.80 12.14
CA SER A 44 -19.40 -4.50 12.39
C SER A 44 -20.16 -4.71 11.09
N TYR A 45 -20.67 -5.92 10.92
CA TYR A 45 -21.59 -6.20 9.81
C TYR A 45 -22.93 -5.50 10.11
N PRO A 46 -23.55 -4.79 9.17
CA PRO A 46 -24.85 -4.16 9.41
C PRO A 46 -25.90 -5.20 9.79
N PRO A 47 -26.76 -4.91 10.79
CA PRO A 47 -27.81 -5.83 11.17
C PRO A 47 -28.86 -6.02 10.04
N ASN A 48 -29.51 -7.15 10.03
CA ASN A 48 -30.61 -7.45 9.10
C ASN A 48 -30.23 -7.36 7.61
N THR A 49 -28.98 -7.62 7.25
CA THR A 49 -28.56 -7.71 5.86
C THR A 49 -27.79 -8.99 5.56
N THR A 50 -28.02 -9.53 4.38
CA THR A 50 -27.26 -10.64 3.80
C THR A 50 -26.36 -10.16 2.65
N VAL A 51 -26.31 -8.83 2.43
CA VAL A 51 -25.48 -8.24 1.37
C VAL A 51 -24.01 -8.52 1.66
N THR A 52 -23.31 -9.01 0.66
CA THR A 52 -21.86 -9.26 0.69
C THR A 52 -21.20 -8.47 -0.42
N GLY A 53 -19.92 -8.21 -0.32
CA GLY A 53 -19.22 -7.48 -1.36
C GLY A 53 -17.96 -6.78 -0.89
N LEU A 54 -17.43 -5.96 -1.77
CA LEU A 54 -16.26 -5.12 -1.55
C LEU A 54 -16.69 -3.66 -1.46
N VAL A 55 -16.24 -2.97 -0.43
CA VAL A 55 -16.29 -1.51 -0.32
C VAL A 55 -14.88 -0.97 -0.50
N THR A 56 -14.68 -0.02 -1.39
CA THR A 56 -13.39 0.66 -1.55
C THR A 56 -13.50 2.09 -1.06
N LEU A 57 -12.63 2.44 -0.12
CA LEU A 57 -12.55 3.75 0.52
C LEU A 57 -11.15 4.33 0.33
N LEU A 58 -11.06 5.64 0.17
CA LEU A 58 -9.81 6.36 0.10
C LEU A 58 -9.68 7.24 1.34
N LEU A 59 -8.76 6.88 2.22
CA LEU A 59 -8.47 7.65 3.42
C LEU A 59 -7.50 8.79 3.10
N SER A 60 -7.82 10.01 3.54
CA SER A 60 -6.85 11.09 3.65
C SER A 60 -6.24 11.05 5.04
N LEU A 61 -4.94 10.77 5.13
CA LEU A 61 -4.20 10.74 6.37
C LEU A 61 -3.45 12.05 6.58
N ALA A 62 -3.51 12.57 7.81
CA ALA A 62 -2.65 13.67 8.25
C ALA A 62 -1.18 13.22 8.33
N ASP A 63 -0.28 14.17 8.44
CA ASP A 63 1.13 13.95 8.78
C ASP A 63 1.36 13.27 10.13
N THR A 64 0.37 13.35 11.02
CA THR A 64 0.33 12.61 12.30
C THR A 64 -0.14 11.17 12.18
N GLY A 65 -0.59 10.72 11.00
CA GLY A 65 -1.17 9.39 10.77
C GLY A 65 -2.64 9.25 11.18
N ARG A 66 -3.30 10.34 11.54
CA ARG A 66 -4.74 10.35 11.84
C ARG A 66 -5.57 10.43 10.56
N VAL A 67 -6.71 9.76 10.54
CA VAL A 67 -7.68 9.86 9.45
C VAL A 67 -8.37 11.22 9.51
N GLN A 68 -8.24 12.01 8.44
CA GLN A 68 -8.89 13.32 8.28
C GLN A 68 -10.19 13.22 7.49
N ASN A 69 -10.20 12.37 6.47
CA ASN A 69 -11.34 12.18 5.59
C ASN A 69 -11.41 10.74 5.08
N VAL A 70 -12.64 10.27 4.82
CA VAL A 70 -12.93 8.96 4.24
C VAL A 70 -13.82 9.18 3.02
N GLN A 71 -13.26 9.02 1.84
CA GLN A 71 -13.97 9.15 0.57
C GLN A 71 -14.41 7.76 0.07
N VAL A 72 -15.65 7.63 -0.35
CA VAL A 72 -16.17 6.41 -1.00
C VAL A 72 -15.70 6.39 -2.45
N VAL A 73 -15.05 5.31 -2.84
CA VAL A 73 -14.60 5.03 -4.22
C VAL A 73 -15.50 3.98 -4.87
N HIS A 74 -15.81 2.92 -4.13
CA HIS A 74 -16.78 1.90 -4.54
C HIS A 74 -17.78 1.68 -3.40
N ASP A 75 -19.05 1.92 -3.72
CA ASP A 75 -20.15 1.85 -2.77
C ASP A 75 -20.88 0.51 -2.87
N THR A 76 -21.18 -0.08 -1.74
CA THR A 76 -21.97 -1.32 -1.62
C THR A 76 -22.94 -1.19 -0.44
N PRO A 77 -24.08 -0.51 -0.62
CA PRO A 77 -25.05 -0.31 0.44
C PRO A 77 -25.64 -1.66 0.94
N PRO A 78 -25.87 -1.82 2.25
CA PRO A 78 -25.63 -0.90 3.37
C PRO A 78 -24.24 -1.02 4.00
N LEU A 79 -23.30 -1.76 3.39
CA LEU A 79 -21.98 -2.11 3.95
C LEU A 79 -21.06 -0.89 4.10
N THR A 80 -21.20 0.08 3.19
CA THR A 80 -20.30 1.24 3.11
C THR A 80 -20.34 2.10 4.37
N SER A 81 -21.50 2.35 4.93
CA SER A 81 -21.64 3.15 6.15
C SER A 81 -20.94 2.50 7.36
N ALA A 82 -21.05 1.18 7.48
CA ALA A 82 -20.36 0.43 8.54
C ALA A 82 -18.85 0.50 8.39
N ALA A 83 -18.34 0.34 7.16
CA ALA A 83 -16.93 0.47 6.85
C ALA A 83 -16.41 1.89 7.15
N GLN A 84 -17.10 2.94 6.70
CA GLN A 84 -16.72 4.33 6.95
C GLN A 84 -16.63 4.66 8.43
N SER A 85 -17.64 4.30 9.21
CA SER A 85 -17.70 4.58 10.65
C SER A 85 -16.53 3.93 11.40
N SER A 86 -16.20 2.69 11.07
CA SER A 86 -15.07 2.01 11.70
C SER A 86 -13.73 2.62 11.31
N LEU A 87 -13.51 2.93 10.02
CA LEU A 87 -12.25 3.46 9.53
C LEU A 87 -11.90 4.85 10.08
N GLN A 88 -12.88 5.64 10.48
CA GLN A 88 -12.64 6.94 11.14
C GLN A 88 -11.91 6.80 12.47
N THR A 89 -12.02 5.66 13.15
CA THR A 89 -11.37 5.39 14.43
C THR A 89 -9.97 4.78 14.30
N TRP A 90 -9.59 4.36 13.11
CA TRP A 90 -8.29 3.74 12.89
C TRP A 90 -7.16 4.76 12.96
N THR A 91 -6.00 4.31 13.38
CA THR A 91 -4.79 5.14 13.42
C THR A 91 -3.64 4.49 12.69
N PHE A 92 -2.80 5.31 12.10
CA PHE A 92 -1.69 4.88 11.27
C PHE A 92 -0.38 5.51 11.75
N LYS A 93 0.72 4.82 11.53
CA LYS A 93 2.03 5.43 11.58
C LYS A 93 2.12 6.50 10.48
N ALA A 94 2.63 7.68 10.81
CA ALA A 94 2.85 8.72 9.82
C ALA A 94 3.71 8.22 8.66
N ALA A 95 3.32 8.60 7.45
CA ALA A 95 4.17 8.40 6.29
C ALA A 95 5.34 9.37 6.33
N LEU A 96 6.49 8.95 5.82
CA LEU A 96 7.66 9.81 5.73
C LEU A 96 8.04 10.02 4.26
N ALA A 97 8.29 11.27 3.89
CA ALA A 97 8.96 11.65 2.66
C ALA A 97 10.25 12.39 3.01
N ASN A 98 11.38 11.86 2.57
CA ASN A 98 12.70 12.41 2.92
C ASN A 98 12.90 12.54 4.45
N GLY A 99 12.39 11.58 5.22
CA GLY A 99 12.47 11.59 6.68
C GLY A 99 11.51 12.54 7.40
N LYS A 100 10.69 13.31 6.68
CA LYS A 100 9.70 14.22 7.25
C LYS A 100 8.30 13.61 7.19
N PRO A 101 7.48 13.74 8.24
CA PRO A 101 6.08 13.32 8.20
C PRO A 101 5.30 14.06 7.11
N VAL A 102 4.47 13.32 6.37
CA VAL A 102 3.63 13.87 5.31
C VAL A 102 2.25 13.25 5.34
N GLY A 103 1.24 14.05 5.03
CA GLY A 103 -0.10 13.55 4.72
C GLY A 103 -0.14 12.85 3.37
N LEU A 104 -1.00 11.84 3.25
CA LEU A 104 -1.19 11.13 1.99
C LEU A 104 -2.57 10.49 1.88
N GLN A 105 -2.87 9.97 0.68
CA GLN A 105 -4.04 9.15 0.44
C GLN A 105 -3.69 7.66 0.50
N LEU A 106 -4.51 6.89 1.25
CA LEU A 106 -4.34 5.46 1.44
C LEU A 106 -5.63 4.72 1.05
N PRO A 107 -5.61 3.87 0.02
CA PRO A 107 -6.77 3.05 -0.32
C PRO A 107 -6.96 1.93 0.72
N VAL A 108 -8.20 1.78 1.16
CA VAL A 108 -8.66 0.71 2.05
C VAL A 108 -9.82 -0.01 1.39
N ASN A 109 -9.67 -1.32 1.27
CA ASN A 109 -10.64 -2.20 0.67
C ASN A 109 -11.23 -3.08 1.77
N VAL A 110 -12.53 -2.99 1.99
CA VAL A 110 -13.24 -3.77 3.00
C VAL A 110 -14.05 -4.84 2.31
N VAL A 111 -13.72 -6.08 2.54
CA VAL A 111 -14.44 -7.26 2.02
C VAL A 111 -15.35 -7.77 3.12
N PHE A 112 -16.64 -7.65 2.91
CA PHE A 112 -17.64 -8.28 3.76
C PHE A 112 -17.78 -9.73 3.30
N ASN A 113 -17.03 -10.59 3.98
CA ASN A 113 -16.79 -11.96 3.58
C ASN A 113 -17.87 -12.88 4.19
N PRO A 114 -18.77 -13.42 3.37
CA PRO A 114 -19.81 -14.32 3.86
C PRO A 114 -19.20 -15.66 4.29
N TYR A 115 -19.99 -16.45 5.01
CA TYR A 115 -19.71 -17.87 5.13
C TYR A 115 -19.89 -18.50 3.74
N ASN A 116 -18.78 -18.65 3.03
CA ASN A 116 -18.76 -19.19 1.67
C ASN A 116 -17.73 -20.32 1.56
N PRO A 117 -18.16 -21.57 1.47
CA PRO A 117 -17.24 -22.70 1.30
C PRO A 117 -16.62 -22.79 -0.12
N GLY A 118 -17.14 -22.01 -1.09
CA GLY A 118 -16.74 -22.13 -2.50
C GLY A 118 -15.76 -21.09 -3.03
N GLY A 119 -15.38 -20.06 -2.26
CA GLY A 119 -14.41 -19.06 -2.69
C GLY A 119 -14.78 -18.31 -3.98
N THR A 120 -16.04 -17.90 -4.13
CA THR A 120 -16.56 -17.24 -5.34
C THR A 120 -15.87 -15.89 -5.61
N GLU A 121 -15.83 -15.52 -6.88
CA GLU A 121 -15.32 -14.22 -7.30
C GLU A 121 -16.24 -13.08 -6.81
N ILE A 122 -15.63 -11.96 -6.46
CA ILE A 122 -16.34 -10.73 -6.16
C ILE A 122 -16.61 -10.03 -7.49
N THR A 123 -17.89 -9.97 -7.88
CA THR A 123 -18.33 -9.33 -9.13
C THR A 123 -18.59 -7.84 -8.91
N GLY A 124 -18.66 -7.06 -9.99
CA GLY A 124 -19.01 -5.65 -9.93
C GLY A 124 -17.87 -4.75 -9.45
N LEU A 125 -16.61 -5.22 -9.46
CA LEU A 125 -15.43 -4.39 -9.25
C LEU A 125 -15.33 -3.36 -10.40
N ALA A 126 -16.14 -2.32 -10.33
CA ALA A 126 -16.02 -1.19 -11.25
C ALA A 126 -14.71 -0.47 -10.89
N ILE A 127 -13.72 -0.62 -11.74
CA ILE A 127 -12.52 0.20 -11.71
C ILE A 127 -12.93 1.56 -12.26
N THR A 128 -13.58 2.36 -11.43
CA THR A 128 -13.65 3.79 -11.71
C THR A 128 -12.34 4.34 -11.22
N PRO A 129 -11.43 4.80 -12.10
CA PRO A 129 -10.27 5.51 -11.62
C PRO A 129 -10.80 6.62 -10.73
N ALA A 130 -10.33 6.70 -9.49
CA ALA A 130 -10.65 7.81 -8.61
C ALA A 130 -10.09 9.08 -9.27
N SER A 131 -10.82 9.56 -10.25
CA SER A 131 -10.60 10.84 -10.92
C SER A 131 -11.13 11.91 -10.00
N SER A 132 -10.35 12.24 -8.97
CA SER A 132 -10.55 13.50 -8.25
C SER A 132 -9.48 13.70 -7.20
N ALA A 133 -8.25 13.83 -7.63
CA ALA A 133 -7.42 14.78 -6.95
C ALA A 133 -7.72 16.15 -7.57
N THR A 134 -8.69 16.87 -7.02
CA THR A 134 -8.75 18.33 -7.14
C THR A 134 -7.55 18.88 -6.35
N GLY A 135 -6.37 18.71 -6.92
CA GLY A 135 -5.11 19.14 -6.32
C GLY A 135 -3.96 18.68 -7.21
N SER A 136 -2.97 19.50 -7.34
CA SER A 136 -1.85 19.48 -8.29
C SER A 136 -0.94 18.23 -8.31
N SER A 137 -1.30 17.14 -7.66
CA SER A 137 -0.58 15.87 -7.75
C SER A 137 -1.44 14.84 -8.48
N SER A 138 -1.05 14.49 -9.69
CA SER A 138 -1.65 13.41 -10.47
C SER A 138 -1.29 12.03 -9.87
N PHE A 139 -1.64 11.82 -8.61
CA PHE A 139 -1.51 10.53 -7.94
C PHE A 139 -2.80 9.73 -8.13
N VAL A 140 -2.67 8.52 -8.69
CA VAL A 140 -3.74 7.52 -8.74
C VAL A 140 -3.37 6.38 -7.81
N PRO A 141 -4.18 6.03 -6.81
CA PRO A 141 -3.89 4.93 -5.91
C PRO A 141 -3.95 3.57 -6.61
N ALA A 142 -3.25 2.56 -6.06
CA ALA A 142 -3.38 1.18 -6.52
C ALA A 142 -4.83 0.68 -6.32
N GLN A 143 -5.29 -0.13 -7.27
CA GLN A 143 -6.67 -0.62 -7.31
C GLN A 143 -6.71 -2.14 -7.43
N ILE A 144 -7.75 -2.76 -6.87
CA ILE A 144 -8.05 -4.18 -7.06
C ILE A 144 -8.82 -4.31 -8.38
N THR A 145 -8.32 -5.14 -9.30
CA THR A 145 -8.93 -5.36 -10.61
C THR A 145 -9.66 -6.70 -10.71
N ALA A 146 -9.27 -7.67 -9.89
CA ALA A 146 -9.99 -8.93 -9.72
C ALA A 146 -9.78 -9.43 -8.29
N ALA A 147 -10.84 -9.86 -7.65
CA ALA A 147 -10.84 -10.37 -6.28
C ALA A 147 -11.79 -11.54 -6.10
N SER A 148 -11.57 -12.32 -5.07
CA SER A 148 -12.45 -13.39 -4.63
C SER A 148 -12.61 -13.34 -3.10
N TYR A 149 -13.68 -13.95 -2.60
CA TYR A 149 -13.87 -14.11 -1.17
C TYR A 149 -12.86 -15.08 -0.58
N ALA A 150 -12.45 -14.83 0.65
CA ALA A 150 -11.64 -15.79 1.38
C ALA A 150 -12.48 -17.02 1.73
N LEU A 151 -11.89 -18.22 1.59
CA LEU A 151 -12.52 -19.45 2.04
C LEU A 151 -12.68 -19.41 3.57
N TYR A 152 -13.90 -19.55 4.03
CA TYR A 152 -14.13 -19.65 5.46
C TYR A 152 -13.68 -21.04 5.94
N PRO A 153 -12.83 -21.15 6.97
CA PRO A 153 -12.40 -22.46 7.44
C PRO A 153 -13.59 -23.28 7.94
N ALA A 154 -13.72 -24.52 7.45
CA ALA A 154 -14.91 -25.36 7.66
C ALA A 154 -15.24 -25.58 9.16
N ASP A 155 -14.20 -25.77 9.95
CA ASP A 155 -14.33 -26.07 11.40
C ASP A 155 -14.24 -24.83 12.29
N SER A 156 -14.21 -23.63 11.70
CA SER A 156 -14.07 -22.39 12.47
C SER A 156 -15.44 -21.77 12.78
N LEU A 157 -15.62 -21.40 14.03
CA LEU A 157 -16.72 -20.54 14.50
C LEU A 157 -16.28 -19.09 14.69
N ALA A 158 -15.01 -18.79 14.40
CA ALA A 158 -14.44 -17.48 14.61
C ALA A 158 -15.09 -16.43 13.70
N ILE A 159 -15.37 -15.27 14.25
CA ILE A 159 -15.84 -14.07 13.54
C ILE A 159 -14.87 -12.92 13.85
N GLY A 160 -14.87 -11.88 13.04
CA GLY A 160 -14.07 -10.68 13.28
C GLY A 160 -13.44 -10.13 12.01
N THR A 161 -12.65 -9.10 12.20
CA THR A 161 -12.00 -8.39 11.08
C THR A 161 -10.51 -8.74 11.04
N VAL A 162 -10.07 -9.34 9.95
CA VAL A 162 -8.64 -9.51 9.62
C VAL A 162 -8.19 -8.32 8.79
N VAL A 163 -7.11 -7.65 9.18
CA VAL A 163 -6.59 -6.49 8.44
C VAL A 163 -5.19 -6.81 7.91
N LEU A 164 -5.04 -6.66 6.61
CA LEU A 164 -3.80 -6.90 5.87
C LEU A 164 -3.27 -5.61 5.26
N SER A 165 -1.97 -5.37 5.42
CA SER A 165 -1.24 -4.32 4.71
C SER A 165 -0.52 -4.95 3.52
N VAL A 166 -0.89 -4.54 2.31
CA VAL A 166 -0.43 -5.13 1.06
C VAL A 166 0.42 -4.12 0.30
N THR A 167 1.64 -4.50 -0.04
CA THR A 167 2.54 -3.69 -0.89
C THR A 167 2.46 -4.20 -2.31
N ILE A 168 2.11 -3.32 -3.23
CA ILE A 168 2.00 -3.57 -4.66
C ILE A 168 3.18 -2.96 -5.39
N SER A 169 3.78 -3.71 -6.30
CA SER A 169 4.90 -3.26 -7.14
C SER A 169 4.42 -2.31 -8.25
N LYS A 170 5.37 -1.73 -8.96
CA LYS A 170 5.13 -0.95 -10.19
C LYS A 170 4.45 -1.75 -11.30
N THR A 171 4.50 -3.07 -11.24
CA THR A 171 3.90 -3.99 -12.23
C THR A 171 2.57 -4.57 -11.76
N GLY A 172 2.01 -4.11 -10.62
CA GLY A 172 0.76 -4.64 -10.07
C GLY A 172 0.91 -5.97 -9.31
N GLN A 173 2.13 -6.42 -9.05
CA GLN A 173 2.37 -7.67 -8.31
C GLN A 173 2.41 -7.42 -6.80
N VAL A 174 1.90 -8.38 -6.03
CA VAL A 174 2.03 -8.36 -4.57
C VAL A 174 3.49 -8.63 -4.19
N GLN A 175 4.13 -7.64 -3.59
CA GLN A 175 5.52 -7.77 -3.10
C GLN A 175 5.58 -8.24 -1.65
N LYS A 176 4.66 -7.74 -0.81
CA LYS A 176 4.64 -8.04 0.61
C LYS A 176 3.23 -7.94 1.15
N VAL A 177 2.89 -8.88 2.02
CA VAL A 177 1.66 -8.83 2.84
C VAL A 177 2.06 -8.91 4.30
N ARG A 178 1.50 -8.04 5.13
CA ARG A 178 1.66 -8.04 6.59
C ARG A 178 0.29 -8.10 7.23
N VAL A 179 0.14 -8.92 8.25
CA VAL A 179 -1.05 -8.93 9.10
C VAL A 179 -0.94 -7.76 10.07
N ALA A 180 -1.86 -6.81 9.95
CA ALA A 180 -1.96 -5.66 10.85
C ALA A 180 -2.93 -5.95 12.01
N ARG A 181 -3.99 -6.72 11.74
CA ARG A 181 -4.88 -7.27 12.76
C ARG A 181 -5.08 -8.76 12.47
N ASP A 182 -4.81 -9.57 13.47
CA ASP A 182 -4.87 -11.03 13.38
C ASP A 182 -6.15 -11.57 14.04
N VAL A 183 -6.76 -12.53 13.36
CA VAL A 183 -7.75 -13.46 13.93
C VAL A 183 -7.25 -14.85 13.56
N ALA A 184 -6.57 -15.53 14.47
CA ALA A 184 -5.73 -16.70 14.20
C ALA A 184 -6.39 -17.77 13.32
N ALA A 185 -7.68 -18.04 13.51
CA ALA A 185 -8.43 -19.01 12.71
C ALA A 185 -8.76 -18.52 11.27
N LEU A 186 -8.74 -17.20 11.01
CA LEU A 186 -9.23 -16.59 9.76
C LEU A 186 -8.11 -15.98 8.92
N SER A 187 -7.04 -15.51 9.55
CA SER A 187 -5.94 -14.84 8.87
C SER A 187 -5.25 -15.68 7.78
N PRO A 188 -5.08 -17.01 7.94
CA PRO A 188 -4.51 -17.83 6.86
C PRO A 188 -5.33 -17.79 5.57
N ALA A 189 -6.66 -17.83 5.67
CA ALA A 189 -7.56 -17.74 4.51
C ALA A 189 -7.48 -16.37 3.82
N ALA A 190 -7.48 -15.28 4.60
CA ALA A 190 -7.31 -13.92 4.09
C ALA A 190 -5.95 -13.74 3.39
N LEU A 191 -4.86 -14.26 3.98
CA LEU A 191 -3.51 -14.21 3.40
C LEU A 191 -3.40 -14.99 2.09
N ALA A 192 -4.06 -16.15 2.01
CA ALA A 192 -4.02 -16.98 0.81
C ALA A 192 -4.71 -16.27 -0.36
N VAL A 193 -5.93 -15.76 -0.12
CA VAL A 193 -6.74 -15.17 -1.18
C VAL A 193 -6.17 -13.85 -1.70
N VAL A 194 -5.67 -12.95 -0.82
CA VAL A 194 -5.16 -11.64 -1.25
C VAL A 194 -3.95 -11.74 -2.18
N LYS A 195 -3.19 -12.83 -2.11
CA LYS A 195 -2.06 -13.10 -3.00
C LYS A 195 -2.48 -13.52 -4.42
N SER A 196 -3.68 -14.07 -4.57
CA SER A 196 -4.21 -14.49 -5.88
C SER A 196 -4.92 -13.36 -6.62
N TRP A 197 -5.27 -12.27 -5.95
CA TRP A 197 -5.96 -11.13 -6.54
C TRP A 197 -5.11 -10.42 -7.58
N LYS A 198 -5.78 -9.66 -8.46
CA LYS A 198 -5.12 -8.82 -9.46
C LYS A 198 -5.21 -7.35 -9.05
N TYR A 199 -4.14 -6.63 -9.32
CA TYR A 199 -4.01 -5.23 -8.95
C TYR A 199 -3.51 -4.39 -10.11
N ALA A 200 -4.05 -3.18 -10.25
CA ALA A 200 -3.44 -2.11 -11.00
C ALA A 200 -2.47 -1.34 -10.07
N PRO A 201 -1.25 -1.04 -10.50
CA PRO A 201 -0.29 -0.29 -9.69
C PRO A 201 -0.76 1.14 -9.48
N ALA A 202 -0.31 1.77 -8.40
CA ALA A 202 -0.45 3.21 -8.25
C ALA A 202 0.39 3.95 -9.29
N THR A 203 -0.07 5.13 -9.70
CA THR A 203 0.71 6.02 -10.56
C THR A 203 0.89 7.39 -9.93
N LEU A 204 2.05 7.99 -10.20
CA LEU A 204 2.35 9.38 -9.86
C LEU A 204 2.79 10.09 -11.12
N LYS A 205 2.07 11.14 -11.51
CA LYS A 205 2.29 11.84 -12.79
C LYS A 205 2.31 10.88 -13.99
N GLY A 206 1.41 9.88 -13.97
CA GLY A 206 1.29 8.85 -15.01
C GLY A 206 2.35 7.74 -14.96
N GLN A 207 3.35 7.82 -14.08
CA GLN A 207 4.40 6.81 -13.93
C GLN A 207 4.03 5.79 -12.85
N PRO A 208 4.11 4.47 -13.12
CA PRO A 208 3.83 3.44 -12.13
C PRO A 208 4.81 3.50 -10.96
N ILE A 209 4.27 3.45 -9.75
CA ILE A 209 5.05 3.42 -8.52
C ILE A 209 4.64 2.24 -7.63
N SER A 210 5.57 1.79 -6.79
CA SER A 210 5.23 0.86 -5.71
C SER A 210 4.43 1.61 -4.64
N SER A 211 3.37 0.98 -4.15
CA SER A 211 2.49 1.60 -3.17
C SER A 211 1.93 0.59 -2.19
N ARG A 212 1.26 1.08 -1.16
CA ARG A 212 0.58 0.27 -0.16
C ARG A 212 -0.92 0.50 -0.24
N LEU A 213 -1.68 -0.56 -0.03
CA LEU A 213 -3.11 -0.54 0.23
C LEU A 213 -3.43 -1.43 1.44
N ILE A 214 -4.58 -1.19 2.03
CA ILE A 214 -5.09 -2.01 3.13
C ILE A 214 -6.26 -2.86 2.61
N VAL A 215 -6.31 -4.12 3.05
CA VAL A 215 -7.45 -5.00 2.82
C VAL A 215 -7.94 -5.49 4.18
N ALA A 216 -9.20 -5.23 4.47
CA ALA A 216 -9.87 -5.71 5.67
C ALA A 216 -10.91 -6.76 5.28
N PHE A 217 -10.82 -7.95 5.84
CA PHE A 217 -11.82 -9.00 5.66
C PHE A 217 -12.70 -9.05 6.90
N VAL A 218 -13.98 -8.79 6.73
CA VAL A 218 -15.00 -8.89 7.77
C VAL A 218 -15.64 -10.27 7.67
N PHE A 219 -15.21 -11.17 8.55
CA PHE A 219 -15.75 -12.53 8.59
C PHE A 219 -16.95 -12.57 9.54
N GLN A 220 -18.07 -12.97 9.00
CA GLN A 220 -19.28 -13.20 9.78
C GLN A 220 -19.96 -14.49 9.33
N ARG A 221 -20.55 -15.21 10.28
CA ARG A 221 -21.46 -16.31 9.99
C ARG A 221 -22.89 -15.76 10.02
N ASN A 222 -23.61 -15.95 8.95
CA ASN A 222 -25.04 -15.76 8.98
C ASN A 222 -25.62 -16.94 9.76
N LEU A 223 -25.95 -16.71 11.02
CA LEU A 223 -26.77 -17.62 11.79
C LEU A 223 -28.21 -17.38 11.31
N SER A 224 -28.67 -18.20 10.37
CA SER A 224 -30.07 -18.32 10.00
C SER A 224 -30.83 -19.04 11.09
#